data_f15e1daff74a30d4e67750a622800233
#
_entry.id   f15e1daff74a30d4e67750a622800233
#
_cell.length_a   1.000
_cell.length_b   1.000
_cell.length_c   1.000
_cell.angle_alpha   90.00
_cell.angle_beta   90.00
_cell.angle_gamma   90.00
#
_symmetry.space_group_name_H-M   'P 1'
#
loop_
_entity.id
_entity.type
_entity.pdbx_description
1 polymer ?
#
loop_
_entity_poly.entity_id
_entity_poly.type
_entity_poly.pdbx_seq_one_letter_code
_entity_poly.pdbx_strand_id
1 'polypeptide(L)'
;MKIAIVGASGAVGQEFLRIWEQRDLPIGELLLFGSQRSAGRVYKFRGKDITVKLLQHNDDFKGVDFALTSAGAGTSREFAETITRHGAVMIDNSSAFRLDPEVPLVIPEVNPEDVKWSLSLIHISEPTRPISI
;
A
#
# COMPACT_ATOMS: atom_id res chain seq x y z
N MET A 1 3.88 8.72 -12.25
CA MET A 1 4.16 7.90 -11.05
C MET A 1 3.26 6.68 -11.10
N LYS A 2 3.84 5.51 -10.85
CA LYS A 2 3.12 4.24 -10.87
C LYS A 2 2.88 3.77 -9.44
N ILE A 3 1.62 3.58 -9.07
CA ILE A 3 1.23 3.23 -7.70
C ILE A 3 0.46 1.92 -7.70
N ALA A 4 0.70 1.10 -6.68
CA ALA A 4 -0.04 -0.13 -6.45
C ALA A 4 -0.79 -0.06 -5.13
N ILE A 5 -1.98 -0.65 -5.07
CA ILE A 5 -2.72 -0.87 -3.83
C ILE A 5 -2.84 -2.38 -3.64
N VAL A 6 -2.32 -2.86 -2.52
CA VAL A 6 -2.44 -4.26 -2.12
C VAL A 6 -3.54 -4.35 -1.06
N GLY A 7 -4.54 -5.20 -1.30
CA GLY A 7 -5.76 -5.23 -0.50
C GLY A 7 -6.80 -4.25 -1.03
N ALA A 8 -6.84 -4.09 -2.34
CA ALA A 8 -7.67 -3.08 -3.00
C ALA A 8 -9.17 -3.23 -2.73
N SER A 9 -9.65 -4.45 -2.55
CA SER A 9 -11.09 -4.72 -2.32
C SER A 9 -11.52 -4.52 -0.87
N GLY A 10 -10.58 -4.30 0.05
CA GLY A 10 -10.88 -4.03 1.46
C GLY A 10 -11.36 -2.60 1.68
N ALA A 11 -11.87 -2.33 2.89
CA ALA A 11 -12.39 -1.01 3.23
C ALA A 11 -11.36 0.10 3.06
N VAL A 12 -10.13 -0.12 3.52
CA VAL A 12 -9.06 0.88 3.42
C VAL A 12 -8.62 1.07 1.97
N GLY A 13 -8.50 -0.02 1.20
CA GLY A 13 -8.14 0.06 -0.21
C GLY A 13 -9.16 0.86 -1.01
N GLN A 14 -10.45 0.64 -0.76
CA GLN A 14 -11.52 1.39 -1.41
C GLN A 14 -11.50 2.87 -1.00
N GLU A 15 -11.15 3.16 0.24
CA GLU A 15 -11.01 4.53 0.72
C GLU A 15 -9.86 5.26 0.02
N PHE A 16 -8.74 4.58 -0.24
CA PHE A 16 -7.65 5.16 -1.02
C PHE A 16 -8.13 5.56 -2.42
N LEU A 17 -8.86 4.68 -3.09
CA LEU A 17 -9.39 4.97 -4.42
C LEU A 17 -10.31 6.19 -4.40
N ARG A 18 -11.21 6.25 -3.42
CA ARG A 18 -12.16 7.35 -3.29
C ARG A 18 -11.46 8.69 -3.07
N ILE A 19 -10.48 8.72 -2.16
CA ILE A 19 -9.75 9.95 -1.85
C ILE A 19 -8.93 10.40 -3.07
N TRP A 20 -8.28 9.47 -3.76
CA TRP A 20 -7.44 9.80 -4.91
C TRP A 20 -8.25 10.27 -6.12
N GLU A 21 -9.48 9.81 -6.26
CA GLU A 21 -10.38 10.36 -7.30
C GLU A 21 -10.75 11.81 -7.01
N GLN A 22 -10.91 12.17 -5.74
CA GLN A 22 -11.26 13.52 -5.33
C GLN A 22 -10.05 14.46 -5.38
N ARG A 23 -8.84 13.94 -5.27
CA ARG A 23 -7.62 14.73 -5.28
C ARG A 23 -6.91 14.61 -6.62
N ASP A 24 -6.37 15.72 -7.09
CA ASP A 24 -5.61 15.75 -8.34
C ASP A 24 -4.16 15.35 -8.09
N LEU A 25 -3.94 14.07 -7.83
CA LEU A 25 -2.60 13.53 -7.61
C LEU A 25 -1.99 13.06 -8.94
N PRO A 26 -0.66 13.22 -9.12
CA PRO A 26 0.00 12.85 -10.36
C PRO A 26 0.22 11.33 -10.49
N ILE A 27 -0.87 10.58 -10.52
CA ILE A 27 -0.83 9.13 -10.69
C ILE A 27 -0.93 8.82 -12.18
N GLY A 28 0.17 8.33 -12.76
CA GLY A 28 0.19 7.95 -14.17
C GLY A 28 -0.40 6.58 -14.42
N GLU A 29 -0.14 5.62 -13.52
CA GLU A 29 -0.67 4.28 -13.63
C GLU A 29 -1.01 3.75 -12.24
N LEU A 30 -2.15 3.07 -12.13
CA LEU A 30 -2.61 2.46 -10.88
C LEU A 30 -2.79 0.96 -11.09
N LEU A 31 -2.19 0.16 -10.21
CA LEU A 31 -2.35 -1.28 -10.17
C LEU A 31 -3.07 -1.68 -8.89
N LEU A 32 -3.97 -2.65 -8.99
CA LEU A 32 -4.73 -3.17 -7.85
C LEU A 32 -4.39 -4.64 -7.66
N PHE A 33 -4.10 -5.02 -6.42
CA PHE A 33 -3.78 -6.39 -6.05
C PHE A 33 -4.64 -6.88 -4.90
N GLY A 34 -4.95 -8.16 -4.90
CA GLY A 34 -5.73 -8.78 -3.85
C GLY A 34 -5.54 -10.28 -3.80
N SER A 35 -6.31 -10.93 -2.91
CA SER A 35 -6.33 -12.38 -2.77
C SER A 35 -7.11 -13.01 -3.92
N GLN A 36 -7.11 -14.36 -3.97
CA GLN A 36 -7.92 -15.13 -4.92
C GLN A 36 -9.39 -14.72 -4.90
N ARG A 37 -9.92 -14.35 -3.75
CA ARG A 37 -11.30 -13.92 -3.58
C ARG A 37 -11.64 -12.66 -4.36
N SER A 38 -10.69 -11.74 -4.45
CA SER A 38 -10.91 -10.43 -5.06
C SER A 38 -10.29 -10.30 -6.44
N ALA A 39 -9.39 -11.19 -6.82
CA ALA A 39 -8.79 -11.18 -8.14
C ALA A 39 -9.86 -11.27 -9.23
N GLY A 40 -9.77 -10.41 -10.23
CA GLY A 40 -10.75 -10.32 -11.31
C GLY A 40 -11.84 -9.28 -11.09
N ARG A 41 -11.99 -8.75 -9.89
CA ARG A 41 -12.92 -7.63 -9.66
C ARG A 41 -12.43 -6.40 -10.38
N VAL A 42 -13.36 -5.56 -10.84
CA VAL A 42 -13.05 -4.35 -11.58
C VAL A 42 -13.53 -3.15 -10.80
N TYR A 43 -12.67 -2.15 -10.67
CA TYR A 43 -13.02 -0.88 -10.05
C TYR A 43 -12.70 0.26 -11.00
N LYS A 44 -13.58 1.26 -11.02
CA LYS A 44 -13.36 2.46 -11.82
C LYS A 44 -12.46 3.45 -11.09
N PHE A 45 -11.48 3.97 -11.80
CA PHE A 45 -10.65 5.06 -11.31
C PHE A 45 -10.37 6.04 -12.45
N ARG A 46 -10.79 7.29 -12.26
CA ARG A 46 -10.63 8.37 -13.26
C ARG A 46 -11.14 7.96 -14.64
N GLY A 47 -12.29 7.29 -14.67
CA GLY A 47 -12.94 6.87 -15.90
C GLY A 47 -12.39 5.60 -16.54
N LYS A 48 -11.37 4.98 -15.95
CA LYS A 48 -10.77 3.73 -16.45
C LYS A 48 -11.14 2.56 -15.55
N ASP A 49 -11.41 1.42 -16.15
CA ASP A 49 -11.64 0.18 -15.42
C ASP A 49 -10.31 -0.48 -15.10
N ILE A 50 -10.07 -0.76 -13.81
CA ILE A 50 -8.85 -1.40 -13.35
C ILE A 50 -9.22 -2.73 -12.72
N THR A 51 -8.63 -3.80 -13.22
CA THR A 51 -8.88 -5.15 -12.73
C THR A 51 -7.91 -5.49 -11.60
N VAL A 52 -8.45 -6.04 -10.52
CA VAL A 52 -7.64 -6.51 -9.40
C VAL A 52 -6.87 -7.76 -9.83
N LYS A 53 -5.54 -7.71 -9.70
CA LYS A 53 -4.66 -8.86 -9.97
C LYS A 53 -4.47 -9.67 -8.71
N LEU A 54 -4.25 -10.97 -8.89
CA LEU A 54 -3.85 -11.82 -7.77
C LEU A 54 -2.45 -11.45 -7.31
N LEU A 55 -2.29 -11.22 -6.00
CA LEU A 55 -0.99 -10.95 -5.40
C LEU A 55 -0.16 -12.25 -5.41
N GLN A 56 0.98 -12.22 -6.07
CA GLN A 56 1.87 -13.38 -6.23
C GLN A 56 3.33 -12.98 -6.07
N HIS A 57 4.18 -13.95 -5.79
CA HIS A 57 5.63 -13.76 -5.78
C HIS A 57 6.16 -13.78 -7.22
N ASN A 58 6.11 -12.63 -7.88
CA ASN A 58 6.53 -12.46 -9.26
C ASN A 58 7.10 -11.05 -9.46
N ASP A 59 7.20 -10.60 -10.70
CA ASP A 59 7.78 -9.29 -11.04
C ASP A 59 6.74 -8.21 -11.33
N ASP A 60 5.50 -8.38 -10.86
CA ASP A 60 4.43 -7.39 -11.10
C ASP A 60 4.72 -6.01 -10.52
N PHE A 61 5.57 -5.93 -9.50
CA PHE A 61 5.93 -4.65 -8.88
C PHE A 61 7.10 -3.95 -9.55
N LYS A 62 7.60 -4.50 -10.64
CA LYS A 62 8.66 -3.84 -11.42
C LYS A 62 8.15 -2.53 -11.98
N GLY A 63 8.88 -1.44 -11.73
CA GLY A 63 8.49 -0.11 -12.16
C GLY A 63 7.49 0.60 -11.27
N VAL A 64 6.98 -0.06 -10.22
CA VAL A 64 6.11 0.57 -9.23
C VAL A 64 6.94 1.49 -8.33
N ASP A 65 6.47 2.73 -8.16
CA ASP A 65 7.12 3.70 -7.29
C ASP A 65 6.68 3.53 -5.83
N PHE A 66 5.38 3.42 -5.60
CA PHE A 66 4.81 3.25 -4.27
C PHE A 66 3.79 2.13 -4.25
N ALA A 67 3.80 1.34 -3.20
CA ALA A 67 2.81 0.29 -2.96
C ALA A 67 2.17 0.52 -1.59
N LEU A 68 0.87 0.81 -1.58
CA LEU A 68 0.11 0.95 -0.35
C LEU A 68 -0.50 -0.40 -0.01
N THR A 69 -0.17 -0.91 1.19
CA THR A 69 -0.62 -2.24 1.60
C THR A 69 -1.60 -2.15 2.76
N SER A 70 -2.74 -2.78 2.57
CA SER A 70 -3.83 -2.86 3.54
C SER A 70 -4.47 -4.24 3.50
N ALA A 71 -3.64 -5.28 3.52
CA ALA A 71 -4.08 -6.65 3.34
C ALA A 71 -3.87 -7.52 4.60
N GLY A 72 -3.55 -6.90 5.72
CA GLY A 72 -3.28 -7.58 6.98
C GLY A 72 -1.81 -7.90 7.20
N ALA A 73 -1.45 -8.16 8.46
CA ALA A 73 -0.06 -8.33 8.88
C ALA A 73 0.62 -9.53 8.21
N GLY A 74 -0.09 -10.64 8.09
CA GLY A 74 0.48 -11.85 7.48
C GLY A 74 0.85 -11.64 6.02
N THR A 75 -0.04 -11.03 5.25
CA THR A 75 0.20 -10.72 3.85
C THR A 75 1.34 -9.72 3.70
N SER A 76 1.38 -8.68 4.53
CA SER A 76 2.45 -7.68 4.49
C SER A 76 3.81 -8.32 4.73
N ARG A 77 3.93 -9.19 5.73
CA ARG A 77 5.19 -9.88 6.00
C ARG A 77 5.60 -10.80 4.87
N GLU A 78 4.65 -11.56 4.35
CA GLU A 78 4.92 -12.53 3.29
C GLU A 78 5.41 -11.85 2.01
N PHE A 79 4.81 -10.73 1.63
CA PHE A 79 5.05 -10.10 0.34
C PHE A 79 5.96 -8.88 0.37
N ALA A 80 6.47 -8.48 1.55
CA ALA A 80 7.29 -7.27 1.66
C ALA A 80 8.49 -7.30 0.71
N GLU A 81 9.23 -8.40 0.66
CA GLU A 81 10.38 -8.52 -0.23
C GLU A 81 9.97 -8.50 -1.70
N THR A 82 8.90 -9.20 -2.05
CA THR A 82 8.37 -9.22 -3.41
C THR A 82 7.98 -7.83 -3.88
N ILE A 83 7.33 -7.05 -3.01
CA ILE A 83 6.86 -5.70 -3.31
C ILE A 83 8.05 -4.74 -3.48
N THR A 84 9.03 -4.82 -2.61
CA THR A 84 10.13 -3.85 -2.57
C THR A 84 11.35 -4.22 -3.40
N ARG A 85 11.42 -5.45 -3.87
CA ARG A 85 12.58 -6.00 -4.58
C ARG A 85 13.04 -5.15 -5.78
N HIS A 86 12.10 -4.55 -6.48
CA HIS A 86 12.39 -3.74 -7.67
C HIS A 86 12.44 -2.23 -7.39
N GLY A 87 12.51 -1.84 -6.12
CA GLY A 87 12.69 -0.44 -5.74
C GLY A 87 11.42 0.29 -5.32
N ALA A 88 10.26 -0.37 -5.28
CA ALA A 88 9.05 0.26 -4.78
C ALA A 88 9.15 0.55 -3.29
N VAL A 89 8.64 1.70 -2.85
CA VAL A 89 8.48 2.00 -1.44
C VAL A 89 7.16 1.43 -0.97
N MET A 90 7.21 0.52 -0.01
CA MET A 90 6.01 -0.11 0.55
C MET A 90 5.53 0.70 1.74
N ILE A 91 4.28 1.17 1.65
CA ILE A 91 3.63 1.92 2.72
C ILE A 91 2.57 1.02 3.33
N ASP A 92 2.83 0.52 4.52
CA ASP A 92 2.00 -0.49 5.17
C ASP A 92 1.22 0.08 6.34
N ASN A 93 -0.10 -0.18 6.40
CA ASN A 93 -0.94 0.23 7.51
C ASN A 93 -1.32 -0.92 8.46
N SER A 94 -0.76 -2.12 8.23
CA SER A 94 -0.99 -3.25 9.13
C SER A 94 -0.09 -3.17 10.37
N SER A 95 -0.19 -4.14 11.26
CA SER A 95 0.68 -4.23 12.43
C SER A 95 1.98 -5.01 12.19
N ALA A 96 2.21 -5.46 10.95
CA ALA A 96 3.32 -6.35 10.64
C ALA A 96 4.69 -5.82 11.07
N PHE A 97 4.92 -4.53 10.88
CA PHE A 97 6.23 -3.91 11.10
C PHE A 97 6.22 -2.84 12.20
N ARG A 98 5.17 -2.81 13.01
CA ARG A 98 4.99 -1.76 14.04
C ARG A 98 6.16 -1.66 15.00
N LEU A 99 6.74 -2.80 15.39
CA LEU A 99 7.83 -2.87 16.35
C LEU A 99 9.18 -3.15 15.70
N ASP A 100 9.25 -3.15 14.38
CA ASP A 100 10.50 -3.37 13.66
C ASP A 100 11.33 -2.07 13.69
N PRO A 101 12.55 -2.07 14.31
CA PRO A 101 13.34 -0.86 14.44
C PRO A 101 13.88 -0.33 13.10
N GLU A 102 13.90 -1.16 12.05
CA GLU A 102 14.35 -0.75 10.72
C GLU A 102 13.23 -0.15 9.88
N VAL A 103 11.99 -0.24 10.36
CA VAL A 103 10.83 0.28 9.65
C VAL A 103 10.26 1.46 10.44
N PRO A 104 10.32 2.69 9.91
CA PRO A 104 9.80 3.85 10.62
C PRO A 104 8.29 3.78 10.78
N LEU A 105 7.83 4.10 11.99
CA LEU A 105 6.42 4.31 12.27
C LEU A 105 6.11 5.77 11.99
N VAL A 106 5.31 6.02 10.95
CA VAL A 106 4.94 7.38 10.56
C VAL A 106 3.50 7.66 10.94
N ILE A 107 3.31 8.73 11.71
CA ILE A 107 2.01 9.32 11.99
C ILE A 107 2.01 10.68 11.28
N PRO A 108 1.33 10.84 10.15
CA PRO A 108 1.52 12.01 9.28
C PRO A 108 1.34 13.36 9.98
N GLU A 109 0.49 13.44 11.00
CA GLU A 109 0.24 14.68 11.74
C GLU A 109 1.29 14.96 12.82
N VAL A 110 2.12 13.97 13.16
CA VAL A 110 3.08 14.04 14.26
C VAL A 110 4.52 14.05 13.76
N ASN A 111 4.87 13.08 12.91
CA ASN A 111 6.26 12.87 12.48
C ASN A 111 6.39 12.54 10.98
N PRO A 112 5.86 13.42 10.08
CA PRO A 112 5.92 13.14 8.64
C PRO A 112 7.35 13.06 8.10
N GLU A 113 8.31 13.72 8.72
CA GLU A 113 9.71 13.69 8.29
C GLU A 113 10.36 12.33 8.49
N ASP A 114 9.79 11.45 9.31
CA ASP A 114 10.33 10.10 9.50
C ASP A 114 10.22 9.22 8.25
N VAL A 115 9.45 9.65 7.25
CA VAL A 115 9.43 9.01 5.93
C VAL A 115 10.83 8.95 5.33
N LYS A 116 11.67 9.94 5.61
CA LYS A 116 13.04 10.01 5.09
C LYS A 116 13.93 8.87 5.57
N TRP A 117 13.57 8.22 6.66
CA TRP A 117 14.31 7.10 7.21
C TRP A 117 14.09 5.80 6.43
N SER A 118 13.04 5.76 5.62
CA SER A 118 12.69 4.55 4.89
C SER A 118 13.54 4.39 3.64
N LEU A 119 14.10 3.21 3.46
CA LEU A 119 14.72 2.80 2.21
C LEU A 119 13.70 2.12 1.28
N SER A 120 12.75 1.39 1.84
CA SER A 120 11.79 0.63 1.03
C SER A 120 10.47 0.33 1.73
N LEU A 121 10.37 0.50 3.04
CA LEU A 121 9.19 0.11 3.80
C LEU A 121 8.87 1.14 4.87
N ILE A 122 7.61 1.54 4.93
CA ILE A 122 7.08 2.49 5.92
C ILE A 122 5.82 1.90 6.51
N HIS A 123 5.71 1.94 7.85
CA HIS A 123 4.45 1.65 8.52
C HIS A 123 3.75 2.97 8.85
N ILE A 124 2.49 3.09 8.42
CA ILE A 124 1.67 4.27 8.70
C ILE A 124 0.59 3.92 9.70
N SER A 125 0.44 4.77 10.71
CA SER A 125 -0.61 4.65 11.70
C SER A 125 -1.45 5.92 11.75
N GLU A 126 -2.70 5.77 12.17
CA GLU A 126 -3.59 6.90 12.36
C GLU A 126 -3.40 7.48 13.77
N PRO A 127 -3.38 8.82 13.92
CA PRO A 127 -3.16 9.44 15.23
C PRO A 127 -4.31 9.18 16.22
N THR A 128 -5.50 8.87 15.72
CA THR A 128 -6.68 8.59 16.55
C THR A 128 -6.76 7.14 17.02
N ARG A 129 -5.93 6.26 16.51
CA ARG A 129 -5.87 4.88 16.99
C ARG A 129 -5.19 4.87 18.36
N PRO A 130 -5.80 4.22 19.38
CA PRO A 130 -5.07 3.95 20.59
C PRO A 130 -3.81 3.22 20.22
N ILE A 131 -2.67 3.74 20.62
CA ILE A 131 -1.43 3.02 20.46
C ILE A 131 -1.53 1.83 21.39
N SER A 132 -1.97 0.71 20.88
CA SER A 132 -1.88 -0.53 21.64
C SER A 132 -0.42 -0.88 21.70
N ILE A 133 0.04 -0.70 22.84
CA ILE A 133 1.38 -1.14 23.17
C ILE A 133 1.34 -2.63 23.42
#